data_9d13f60d0cc2446acb96e84384770b5f
#
_entry.id   9d13f60d0cc2446acb96e84384770b5f
#
_cell.length_a   1.000
_cell.length_b   1.000
_cell.length_c   1.000
_cell.angle_alpha   90.00
_cell.angle_beta   90.00
_cell.angle_gamma   90.00
#
_symmetry.space_group_name_H-M   'P 1'
#
loop_
_entity.id
_entity.type
_entity.pdbx_description
1 polymer ?
#
loop_
_entity_poly.entity_id
_entity_poly.type
_entity_poly.pdbx_seq_one_letter_code
_entity_poly.pdbx_strand_id
1 'polypeptide(L)'
;MIIVTPSAIKKLMALLMEHPEDHVVRITVKDFDDHRLAFGLTLEEASQPDDEIQVIEGLTVAIEQQSAPRMDGMTMDYREPEGFRFLHPATPDELTRPASLN
;
A
#
# COMPACT_ATOMS: atom_id res chain seq x y z
N MET A 1 1.96 -4.12 9.74
CA MET A 1 2.89 -3.51 8.78
C MET A 1 2.67 -4.05 7.39
N ILE A 2 2.92 -3.26 6.39
CA ILE A 2 2.82 -3.69 5.00
C ILE A 2 4.21 -3.96 4.43
N ILE A 3 4.24 -4.71 3.34
CA ILE A 3 5.45 -4.95 2.58
C ILE A 3 5.37 -4.08 1.33
N VAL A 4 6.44 -3.37 1.02
CA VAL A 4 6.50 -2.53 -0.17
C VAL A 4 7.61 -3.08 -1.06
N THR A 5 7.26 -3.46 -2.28
CA THR A 5 8.25 -4.05 -3.19
C THR A 5 9.27 -3.01 -3.64
N PRO A 6 10.46 -3.44 -4.08
CA PRO A 6 11.45 -2.49 -4.61
C PRO A 6 10.92 -1.64 -5.76
N SER A 7 10.11 -2.20 -6.64
CA SER A 7 9.54 -1.44 -7.74
C SER A 7 8.56 -0.37 -7.24
N ALA A 8 7.78 -0.68 -6.21
CA ALA A 8 6.87 0.28 -5.61
C ALA A 8 7.64 1.38 -4.89
N ILE A 9 8.69 1.02 -4.14
CA ILE A 9 9.54 2.01 -3.47
C ILE A 9 10.14 2.97 -4.49
N LYS A 10 10.69 2.43 -5.56
CA LYS A 10 11.30 3.25 -6.60
C LYS A 10 10.30 4.23 -7.21
N LYS A 11 9.11 3.75 -7.52
CA LYS A 11 8.08 4.61 -8.11
C LYS A 11 7.61 5.68 -7.15
N LEU A 12 7.39 5.33 -5.88
CA LEU A 12 6.96 6.29 -4.88
C LEU A 12 8.01 7.35 -4.62
N MET A 13 9.28 6.96 -4.56
CA MET A 13 10.37 7.93 -4.38
C MET A 13 10.44 8.90 -5.57
N ALA A 14 10.25 8.39 -6.78
CA ALA A 14 10.24 9.23 -7.97
C ALA A 14 9.07 10.24 -7.92
N LEU A 15 7.90 9.79 -7.49
CA LEU A 15 6.74 10.67 -7.35
C LEU A 15 6.96 11.75 -6.31
N LEU A 16 7.56 11.39 -5.17
CA LEU A 16 7.88 12.37 -4.13
C LEU A 16 8.88 13.40 -4.61
N MET A 17 9.83 13.00 -5.45
CA MET A 17 10.79 13.94 -6.02
C MET A 17 10.12 14.96 -6.94
N GLU A 18 9.01 14.59 -7.58
CA GLU A 18 8.24 15.50 -8.42
C GLU A 18 7.36 16.44 -7.60
N HIS A 19 7.17 16.15 -6.31
CA HIS A 19 6.33 16.93 -5.41
C HIS A 19 7.12 17.25 -4.14
N PRO A 20 8.06 18.21 -4.21
CA PRO A 20 8.99 18.47 -3.09
C PRO A 20 8.30 18.87 -1.78
N GLU A 21 7.09 19.39 -1.86
CA GLU A 21 6.33 19.76 -0.67
C GLU A 21 5.74 18.55 0.06
N ASP A 22 5.65 17.41 -0.62
CA ASP A 22 5.07 16.20 -0.04
C ASP A 22 6.17 15.26 0.46
N HIS A 23 6.04 14.80 1.70
CA HIS A 23 7.05 13.98 2.35
C HIS A 23 6.54 12.61 2.75
N VAL A 24 5.24 12.36 2.62
CA VAL A 24 4.59 11.18 3.14
C VAL A 24 3.69 10.56 2.08
N VAL A 25 3.73 9.25 1.98
CA VAL A 25 2.76 8.50 1.19
C VAL A 25 1.69 8.00 2.15
N ARG A 26 0.46 8.44 1.98
CA ARG A 26 -0.63 8.07 2.87
C ARG A 26 -1.54 7.06 2.21
N ILE A 27 -1.86 6.00 2.94
CA ILE A 27 -2.64 4.89 2.42
C ILE A 27 -3.89 4.69 3.25
N THR A 28 -5.02 4.49 2.57
CA THR A 28 -6.30 4.17 3.20
C THR A 28 -6.91 2.96 2.50
N VAL A 29 -7.76 2.25 3.22
CA VAL A 29 -8.56 1.19 2.61
C VAL A 29 -9.99 1.32 3.11
N LYS A 30 -10.93 1.15 2.20
CA LYS A 30 -12.37 1.23 2.51
C LYS A 30 -13.10 0.08 1.82
N ASP A 31 -14.25 -0.27 2.35
CA ASP A 31 -15.11 -1.24 1.69
C ASP A 31 -15.70 -0.61 0.44
N PHE A 32 -15.48 -1.23 -0.71
CA PHE A 32 -16.12 -0.81 -1.94
C PHE A 32 -17.50 -1.47 -2.05
N ASP A 33 -17.52 -2.77 -1.80
CA ASP A 33 -18.76 -3.52 -1.68
C ASP A 33 -18.49 -4.73 -0.78
N ASP A 34 -19.42 -5.69 -0.70
CA ASP A 34 -19.30 -6.84 0.20
C ASP A 34 -18.09 -7.72 -0.09
N HIS A 35 -17.53 -7.61 -1.29
CA HIS A 35 -16.46 -8.52 -1.74
C HIS A 35 -15.19 -7.80 -2.14
N ARG A 36 -15.19 -6.47 -2.23
CA ARG A 36 -14.04 -5.71 -2.74
C ARG A 36 -13.66 -4.58 -1.82
N LEU A 37 -12.37 -4.28 -1.81
CA LEU A 37 -11.81 -3.15 -1.08
C LEU A 37 -11.34 -2.10 -2.07
N ALA A 38 -11.49 -0.84 -1.69
CA ALA A 38 -10.95 0.29 -2.44
C ALA A 38 -9.75 0.84 -1.67
N PHE A 39 -8.62 0.96 -2.34
CA PHE A 39 -7.40 1.48 -1.75
C PHE A 39 -7.16 2.89 -2.23
N GLY A 40 -6.86 3.79 -1.28
CA GLY A 40 -6.48 5.14 -1.58
C GLY A 40 -4.99 5.32 -1.32
N LEU A 41 -4.31 6.02 -2.24
CA LEU A 41 -2.90 6.34 -2.08
C LEU A 41 -2.72 7.79 -2.48
N THR A 42 -2.25 8.61 -1.55
CA THR A 42 -2.04 10.03 -1.79
C THR A 42 -0.67 10.45 -1.29
N LEU A 43 -0.16 11.54 -1.85
CA LEU A 43 1.06 12.17 -1.37
C LEU A 43 0.64 13.34 -0.48
N GLU A 44 1.23 13.43 0.71
CA GLU A 44 0.85 14.43 1.71
C GLU A 44 2.09 15.11 2.28
N GLU A 45 1.92 16.33 2.76
CA GLU A 45 3.01 17.03 3.44
C GLU A 45 3.37 16.35 4.76
N ALA A 46 2.38 15.82 5.45
CA ALA A 46 2.56 15.19 6.75
C ALA A 46 1.50 14.13 6.99
N SER A 47 1.81 13.24 7.92
CA SER A 47 0.85 12.24 8.36
C SER A 47 -0.21 12.86 9.27
N GLN A 48 -1.31 12.15 9.45
CA GLN A 48 -2.32 12.53 10.45
C GLN A 48 -1.90 12.01 11.82
N PRO A 49 -2.40 12.62 12.91
CA PRO A 49 -1.95 12.26 14.26
C PRO A 49 -2.06 10.79 14.63
N ASP A 50 -3.09 10.11 14.14
CA ASP A 50 -3.35 8.72 14.49
C ASP A 50 -2.89 7.73 13.44
N ASP A 51 -2.25 8.21 12.38
CA ASP A 51 -1.74 7.32 11.35
C ASP A 51 -0.64 6.39 11.90
N GLU A 52 -0.64 5.17 11.43
CA GLU A 52 0.45 4.25 11.71
C GLU A 52 1.59 4.54 10.72
N ILE A 53 2.77 4.84 11.27
CA ILE A 53 3.91 5.24 10.44
C ILE A 53 4.86 4.08 10.25
N GLN A 54 5.27 3.89 9.01
CA GLN A 54 6.24 2.87 8.64
C GLN A 54 7.29 3.52 7.74
N VAL A 55 8.56 3.40 8.11
CA VAL A 55 9.64 3.94 7.29
C VAL A 55 10.37 2.79 6.62
N ILE A 56 10.42 2.83 5.29
CA ILE A 56 11.02 1.78 4.49
C ILE A 56 12.03 2.42 3.56
N GLU A 57 13.32 2.17 3.78
CA GLU A 57 14.41 2.67 2.95
C GLU A 57 14.29 4.18 2.68
N GLY A 58 13.97 4.93 3.72
CA GLY A 58 13.83 6.38 3.62
C GLY A 58 12.45 6.85 3.17
N LEU A 59 11.59 5.95 2.76
CA LEU A 59 10.21 6.26 2.37
C LEU A 59 9.32 6.24 3.61
N THR A 60 8.62 7.32 3.86
CA THR A 60 7.67 7.39 4.97
C THR A 60 6.28 7.05 4.46
N VAL A 61 5.72 5.98 5.00
CA VAL A 61 4.38 5.53 4.66
C VAL A 61 3.49 5.72 5.89
N ALA A 62 2.37 6.41 5.71
CA ALA A 62 1.39 6.63 6.77
C ALA A 62 0.13 5.87 6.41
N ILE A 63 -0.32 5.00 7.32
CA ILE A 63 -1.51 4.20 7.10
C ILE A 63 -2.59 4.70 8.05
N GLU A 64 -3.73 5.04 7.50
CA GLU A 64 -4.86 5.51 8.30
C GLU A 64 -5.15 4.52 9.42
N GLN A 65 -5.44 5.04 10.61
CA GLN A 65 -5.64 4.21 11.80
C GLN A 65 -6.67 3.09 11.58
N GLN A 66 -7.78 3.41 10.97
CA GLN A 66 -8.85 2.43 10.75
C GLN A 66 -8.49 1.42 9.66
N SER A 67 -7.57 1.80 8.77
CA SER A 67 -7.14 0.93 7.68
C SER A 67 -6.01 -0.01 8.09
N ALA A 68 -5.19 0.38 9.07
CA ALA A 68 -3.99 -0.36 9.41
C ALA A 68 -4.22 -1.84 9.75
N PRO A 69 -5.20 -2.20 10.60
CA PRO A 69 -5.43 -3.62 10.90
C PRO A 69 -5.84 -4.43 9.66
N ARG A 70 -6.52 -3.79 8.73
CA ARG A 70 -7.00 -4.46 7.52
C ARG A 70 -5.89 -4.68 6.51
N MET A 71 -4.83 -3.90 6.61
CA MET A 71 -3.71 -3.94 5.66
C MET A 71 -2.50 -4.70 6.18
N ASP A 72 -2.54 -5.16 7.42
CA ASP A 72 -1.38 -5.82 8.02
C ASP A 72 -0.96 -7.04 7.19
N GLY A 73 0.31 -7.08 6.83
CA GLY A 73 0.84 -8.17 6.02
C GLY A 73 0.61 -8.06 4.52
N MET A 74 -0.13 -7.06 4.07
CA MET A 74 -0.35 -6.87 2.64
C MET A 74 0.92 -6.38 1.96
N THR A 75 1.01 -6.66 0.67
CA THR A 75 2.14 -6.22 -0.16
C THR A 75 1.64 -5.16 -1.13
N MET A 76 2.32 -4.02 -1.16
CA MET A 76 2.10 -3.00 -2.18
C MET A 76 3.15 -3.17 -3.27
N ASP A 77 2.69 -3.36 -4.50
CA ASP A 77 3.54 -3.55 -5.66
C ASP A 77 3.21 -2.52 -6.73
N TYR A 78 4.14 -2.30 -7.63
CA TYR A 78 3.95 -1.41 -8.77
C TYR A 78 4.40 -2.10 -10.03
N ARG A 79 3.52 -2.12 -11.03
CA ARG A 79 3.82 -2.66 -12.36
C ARG A 79 3.17 -1.81 -13.42
N GLU A 80 3.92 -1.55 -14.48
CA GLU A 80 3.34 -0.87 -15.64
C GLU A 80 2.76 -1.91 -16.58
N PRO A 81 1.63 -1.62 -17.25
CA PRO A 81 0.88 -0.36 -17.19
C PRO A 81 -0.18 -0.30 -16.09
N GLU A 82 -0.31 -1.35 -15.28
CA GLU A 82 -1.42 -1.46 -14.31
C GLU A 82 -1.30 -0.44 -13.16
N GLY A 83 -0.09 -0.07 -12.76
CA GLY A 83 0.12 0.85 -11.67
C GLY A 83 0.30 0.16 -10.33
N PHE A 84 -0.10 0.83 -9.27
CA PHE A 84 0.00 0.27 -7.92
C PHE A 84 -1.10 -0.72 -7.66
N ARG A 85 -0.75 -1.78 -6.93
CA ARG A 85 -1.73 -2.75 -6.49
C ARG A 85 -1.35 -3.31 -5.13
N PHE A 86 -2.37 -3.75 -4.39
CA PHE A 86 -2.21 -4.30 -3.06
C PHE A 86 -2.59 -5.78 -3.10
N LEU A 87 -1.69 -6.61 -2.59
CA LEU A 87 -1.85 -8.05 -2.58
C LEU A 87 -2.05 -8.52 -1.16
N HIS A 88 -3.06 -9.35 -0.95
CA HIS A 88 -3.30 -9.94 0.36
C HIS A 88 -2.17 -10.90 0.74
N PRO A 89 -1.93 -11.10 2.04
CA PRO A 89 -0.96 -12.11 2.46
C PRO A 89 -1.38 -13.48 1.93
N ALA A 90 -0.40 -14.25 1.47
CA ALA A 90 -0.67 -15.61 1.03
C ALA A 90 -1.08 -16.48 2.22
N THR A 91 -2.13 -17.27 2.06
CA THR A 91 -2.56 -18.23 3.05
C THR A 91 -2.20 -19.64 2.59
N PRO A 92 -2.19 -20.63 3.49
CA PRO A 92 -1.95 -22.00 3.05
C PRO A 92 -2.90 -22.45 1.94
N ASP A 93 -4.15 -22.04 1.98
CA ASP A 93 -5.11 -22.35 0.93
C ASP A 93 -4.73 -21.70 -0.39
N GLU A 94 -4.31 -20.47 -0.36
CA GLU A 94 -3.88 -19.76 -1.56
C GLU A 94 -2.63 -20.38 -2.15
N LEU A 95 -1.70 -20.84 -1.29
CA LEU A 95 -0.48 -21.45 -1.75
C LEU A 95 -0.70 -22.80 -2.40
N THR A 96 -1.74 -23.54 -1.98
CA THR A 96 -2.03 -24.85 -2.52
C THR A 96 -3.00 -24.83 -3.67
N ARG A 97 -3.64 -23.70 -3.90
CA ARG A 97 -4.66 -23.57 -4.93
C ARG A 97 -4.03 -23.29 -6.28
N PRO A 98 -4.33 -24.08 -7.31
CA PRO A 98 -3.83 -23.75 -8.65
C PRO A 98 -4.39 -22.43 -9.14
N ALA A 99 -3.57 -21.66 -9.82
CA ALA A 99 -4.00 -20.37 -10.34
C ALA A 99 -5.18 -20.49 -11.30
N SER A 100 -5.27 -21.62 -11.97
CA SER A 100 -6.33 -21.86 -12.95
C SER A 100 -7.71 -22.07 -12.34
N LEU A 101 -7.81 -22.14 -11.04
CA LEU A 101 -9.10 -22.28 -10.36
C LEU A 101 -9.89 -20.97 -10.27
N ASN A 102 -9.39 -19.97 -10.85
CA ASN A 102 -10.07 -18.67 -10.83
C ASN A 102 -11.32 -18.67 -11.68
#